data_bf090970482fbe4b61c3e3b98ab670fd
#
_entry.id   bf090970482fbe4b61c3e3b98ab670fd
#
_cell.length_a   1.000
_cell.length_b   1.000
_cell.length_c   1.000
_cell.angle_alpha   90.00
_cell.angle_beta   90.00
_cell.angle_gamma   90.00
#
_symmetry.space_group_name_H-M   'P 1'
#
loop_
_entity.id
_entity.type
_entity.pdbx_description
1 polymer ?
#
loop_
_entity_poly.entity_id
_entity_poly.type
_entity_poly.pdbx_seq_one_letter_code
_entity_poly.pdbx_strand_id
1 'polypeptide(L)'
;MKRIGFGQVEPNHLSAQRTAQIYAQLPAAANIDVLENGQFVKYDYAAPNGGEVNFSGKGEWMMVFNEVKLYDDFWRESYKDFAMIKDNYTTGSDTITHNGVGPLRGQMVPRVFKINVGDHWTTNCLGVANTSGKAVVDSGIEAEDLLGKSLKVGATGYLELGTDDDFELQVVKVYTLADGQAAVKVMRIK
;
A
#
# COMPACT_ATOMS: atom_id res chain seq x y z
N MET A 1 17.09 7.46 3.87
CA MET A 1 16.54 7.03 2.54
C MET A 1 15.50 8.03 2.11
N LYS A 2 15.68 8.66 0.96
CA LYS A 2 14.74 9.68 0.45
C LYS A 2 13.90 9.07 -0.68
N ARG A 3 12.58 9.18 -0.58
CA ARG A 3 11.65 8.74 -1.60
C ARG A 3 11.24 9.92 -2.49
N ILE A 4 11.05 9.66 -3.77
CA ILE A 4 10.50 10.59 -4.74
C ILE A 4 9.19 10.00 -5.24
N GLY A 5 8.10 10.79 -5.22
CA GLY A 5 6.78 10.32 -5.62
C GLY A 5 6.10 9.39 -4.61
N PHE A 6 5.24 8.53 -5.11
CA PHE A 6 4.43 7.61 -4.33
C PHE A 6 5.12 6.25 -4.12
N GLY A 7 4.44 5.38 -3.37
CA GLY A 7 4.89 4.02 -3.10
C GLY A 7 5.04 3.19 -4.36
N GLN A 8 6.11 2.42 -4.44
CA GLN A 8 6.41 1.49 -5.52
C GLN A 8 6.51 0.08 -4.97
N VAL A 9 6.02 -0.87 -5.75
CA VAL A 9 6.13 -2.29 -5.46
C VAL A 9 6.63 -3.01 -6.70
N GLU A 10 7.72 -3.75 -6.55
CA GLU A 10 8.16 -4.73 -7.54
C GLU A 10 7.81 -6.14 -7.02
N PRO A 11 6.77 -6.79 -7.56
CA PRO A 11 6.39 -8.12 -7.14
C PRO A 11 7.42 -9.14 -7.61
N ASN A 12 8.16 -9.71 -6.69
CA ASN A 12 9.13 -10.75 -6.99
C ASN A 12 8.49 -12.14 -6.88
N HIS A 13 7.77 -12.38 -5.80
CA HIS A 13 7.00 -13.58 -5.58
C HIS A 13 5.82 -13.28 -4.66
N LEU A 14 4.68 -12.99 -5.26
CA LEU A 14 3.43 -12.80 -4.55
C LEU A 14 2.47 -13.91 -4.95
N SER A 15 2.12 -14.78 -4.01
CA SER A 15 1.25 -15.93 -4.24
C SER A 15 -0.12 -15.51 -4.76
N ALA A 16 -0.68 -14.46 -4.20
CA ALA A 16 -1.97 -13.91 -4.60
C ALA A 16 -1.98 -13.41 -6.05
N GLN A 17 -0.88 -12.87 -6.55
CA GLN A 17 -0.76 -12.42 -7.93
C GLN A 17 -0.82 -13.61 -8.92
N ARG A 18 -0.17 -14.73 -8.58
CA ARG A 18 -0.18 -15.94 -9.42
C ARG A 18 -1.56 -16.58 -9.54
N THR A 19 -2.34 -16.50 -8.46
CA THR A 19 -3.69 -17.05 -8.40
C THR A 19 -4.77 -16.05 -8.79
N ALA A 20 -4.39 -14.85 -9.24
CA ALA A 20 -5.27 -13.73 -9.53
C ALA A 20 -6.21 -13.36 -8.36
N GLN A 21 -5.78 -13.64 -7.13
CA GLN A 21 -6.55 -13.33 -5.94
C GLN A 21 -6.42 -11.85 -5.58
N ILE A 22 -7.34 -11.07 -6.09
CA ILE A 22 -7.65 -9.75 -5.55
C ILE A 22 -8.61 -10.02 -4.39
N TYR A 23 -8.17 -9.74 -3.18
CA TYR A 23 -8.89 -10.22 -2.01
C TYR A 23 -10.12 -9.38 -1.67
N ALA A 24 -10.18 -8.11 -2.04
CA ALA A 24 -11.39 -7.31 -1.99
C ALA A 24 -11.36 -6.07 -2.85
N GLN A 25 -12.53 -5.64 -3.15
CA GLN A 25 -12.85 -4.36 -3.74
C GLN A 25 -13.83 -3.64 -2.82
N LEU A 26 -13.38 -3.35 -1.61
CA LEU A 26 -14.15 -2.55 -0.65
C LEU A 26 -13.67 -1.10 -0.70
N PRO A 27 -14.57 -0.14 -0.50
CA PRO A 27 -14.20 1.26 -0.47
C PRO A 27 -13.25 1.55 0.69
N ALA A 28 -12.37 2.49 0.50
CA ALA A 28 -11.55 3.02 1.58
C ALA A 28 -12.40 3.81 2.57
N ALA A 29 -12.07 3.73 3.85
CA ALA A 29 -12.71 4.51 4.89
C ALA A 29 -12.65 6.02 4.59
N ALA A 30 -13.66 6.74 5.02
CA ALA A 30 -13.81 8.17 4.70
C ALA A 30 -12.65 9.06 5.19
N ASN A 31 -11.90 8.59 6.17
CA ASN A 31 -10.73 9.29 6.73
C ASN A 31 -9.41 8.97 6.02
N ILE A 32 -9.45 8.15 4.98
CA ILE A 32 -8.26 7.83 4.18
C ILE A 32 -8.27 8.73 2.95
N ASP A 33 -7.29 9.63 2.86
CA ASP A 33 -7.17 10.55 1.75
C ASP A 33 -6.25 10.04 0.63
N VAL A 34 -5.30 9.18 0.97
CA VAL A 34 -4.32 8.61 0.04
C VAL A 34 -4.04 7.15 0.38
N LEU A 35 -4.02 6.30 -0.64
CA LEU A 35 -3.52 4.92 -0.56
C LEU A 35 -2.48 4.69 -1.65
N GLU A 36 -1.29 4.29 -1.24
CA GLU A 36 -0.16 4.05 -2.13
C GLU A 36 0.06 2.56 -2.38
N ASN A 37 0.66 2.21 -3.51
CA ASN A 37 1.16 0.86 -3.71
C ASN A 37 2.19 0.49 -2.64
N GLY A 38 2.02 -0.68 -2.03
CA GLY A 38 2.86 -1.14 -0.93
C GLY A 38 2.39 -0.74 0.46
N GLN A 39 1.38 0.12 0.57
CA GLN A 39 0.71 0.41 1.84
C GLN A 39 -0.22 -0.74 2.21
N PHE A 40 -0.43 -0.98 3.50
CA PHE A 40 -1.27 -2.06 4.01
C PHE A 40 -2.58 -1.53 4.58
N VAL A 41 -3.63 -2.31 4.40
CA VAL A 41 -4.96 -2.05 4.95
C VAL A 41 -5.56 -3.33 5.52
N LYS A 42 -6.57 -3.19 6.36
CA LYS A 42 -7.39 -4.28 6.90
C LYS A 42 -8.84 -4.13 6.46
N TYR A 43 -9.55 -5.25 6.41
CA TYR A 43 -11.00 -5.22 6.24
C TYR A 43 -11.72 -4.87 7.51
N ASP A 44 -12.80 -4.14 7.34
CA ASP A 44 -13.81 -3.96 8.35
C ASP A 44 -15.20 -4.21 7.74
N TYR A 45 -15.71 -5.42 7.89
CA TYR A 45 -17.05 -5.78 7.41
C TYR A 45 -18.17 -5.24 8.30
N ALA A 46 -17.85 -4.76 9.51
CA ALA A 46 -18.79 -4.16 10.42
C ALA A 46 -19.00 -2.65 10.16
N ALA A 47 -18.21 -2.08 9.27
CA ALA A 47 -18.34 -0.68 8.88
C ALA A 47 -19.70 -0.39 8.22
N PRO A 48 -20.21 0.82 8.35
CA PRO A 48 -21.42 1.24 7.63
C PRO A 48 -21.29 1.00 6.11
N ASN A 49 -22.42 0.72 5.45
CA ASN A 49 -22.50 0.52 4.01
C ASN A 49 -21.88 -0.79 3.46
N GLY A 50 -21.79 -1.82 4.28
CA GLY A 50 -21.42 -3.17 3.81
C GLY A 50 -19.93 -3.48 3.84
N GLY A 51 -19.15 -2.68 4.52
CA GLY A 51 -17.74 -2.88 4.75
C GLY A 51 -16.83 -1.85 4.07
N GLU A 52 -15.64 -1.71 4.60
CA GLU A 52 -14.61 -0.82 4.09
C GLU A 52 -13.22 -1.41 4.31
N VAL A 53 -12.19 -0.81 3.71
CA VAL A 53 -10.80 -1.02 4.09
C VAL A 53 -10.32 0.17 4.90
N ASN A 54 -9.61 -0.12 6.00
CA ASN A 54 -9.07 0.88 6.91
C ASN A 54 -7.76 0.38 7.55
N PHE A 55 -7.21 1.14 8.49
CA PHE A 55 -5.98 0.77 9.22
C PHE A 55 -6.23 0.12 10.58
N SER A 56 -7.48 0.01 11.01
CA SER A 56 -7.86 -0.45 12.35
C SER A 56 -8.82 -1.64 12.38
N GLY A 57 -9.17 -2.19 11.22
CA GLY A 57 -10.03 -3.37 11.09
C GLY A 57 -9.47 -4.59 11.82
N LYS A 58 -10.31 -5.58 12.05
CA LYS A 58 -9.94 -6.80 12.77
C LYS A 58 -9.32 -7.88 11.88
N GLY A 59 -9.32 -7.66 10.56
CA GLY A 59 -8.78 -8.62 9.60
C GLY A 59 -7.25 -8.65 9.55
N GLU A 60 -6.74 -9.55 8.74
CA GLU A 60 -5.33 -9.63 8.40
C GLU A 60 -4.90 -8.41 7.57
N TRP A 61 -3.63 -8.01 7.68
CA TRP A 61 -3.05 -7.01 6.82
C TRP A 61 -2.97 -7.47 5.37
N MET A 62 -3.38 -6.61 4.45
CA MET A 62 -3.31 -6.86 3.03
C MET A 62 -2.66 -5.67 2.33
N MET A 63 -1.82 -5.97 1.34
CA MET A 63 -1.07 -4.96 0.62
C MET A 63 -1.92 -4.34 -0.49
N VAL A 64 -1.96 -3.03 -0.55
CA VAL A 64 -2.49 -2.28 -1.69
C VAL A 64 -1.51 -2.41 -2.85
N PHE A 65 -1.99 -2.95 -3.96
CA PHE A 65 -1.22 -3.03 -5.18
C PHE A 65 -2.12 -2.88 -6.41
N ASN A 66 -2.04 -1.72 -7.04
CA ASN A 66 -2.71 -1.43 -8.30
C ASN A 66 -1.67 -1.51 -9.42
N GLU A 67 -1.94 -2.31 -10.43
CA GLU A 67 -1.08 -2.37 -11.60
C GLU A 67 -1.06 -1.03 -12.32
N VAL A 68 0.13 -0.51 -12.55
CA VAL A 68 0.33 0.67 -13.38
C VAL A 68 0.61 0.20 -14.79
N LYS A 69 -0.33 0.46 -15.70
CA LYS A 69 -0.14 0.22 -17.14
C LYS A 69 0.32 1.52 -17.78
N LEU A 70 1.59 1.60 -18.07
CA LEU A 70 2.13 2.68 -18.87
C LEU A 70 1.99 2.31 -20.34
N TYR A 71 1.21 3.11 -21.08
CA TYR A 71 1.02 2.93 -22.53
C TYR A 71 1.97 3.81 -23.35
N ASP A 72 2.94 4.43 -22.71
CA ASP A 72 3.87 5.35 -23.35
C ASP A 72 5.18 4.64 -23.68
N ASP A 73 5.42 4.40 -24.98
CA ASP A 73 6.59 3.67 -25.49
C ASP A 73 7.91 4.42 -25.31
N PHE A 74 7.90 5.63 -24.77
CA PHE A 74 9.02 6.53 -25.03
C PHE A 74 9.73 7.01 -23.80
N TRP A 75 9.99 6.63 -22.75
CA TRP A 75 10.91 7.25 -21.74
C TRP A 75 10.62 6.97 -20.26
N ARG A 76 9.64 6.18 -19.91
CA ARG A 76 9.25 6.09 -18.50
C ARG A 76 9.11 4.67 -17.96
N GLU A 77 10.08 3.82 -18.24
CA GLU A 77 10.20 2.54 -17.53
C GLU A 77 10.41 2.72 -16.01
N SER A 78 10.67 3.95 -15.58
CA SER A 78 11.11 4.28 -14.24
C SER A 78 10.03 4.70 -13.26
N TYR A 79 8.86 5.09 -13.72
CA TYR A 79 7.82 5.58 -12.81
C TYR A 79 6.71 4.55 -12.65
N LYS A 80 6.91 3.64 -11.72
CA LYS A 80 5.90 2.66 -11.31
C LYS A 80 5.24 3.04 -9.99
N ASP A 81 5.38 4.27 -9.58
CA ASP A 81 4.72 4.80 -8.42
C ASP A 81 3.23 5.00 -8.70
N PHE A 82 2.42 4.64 -7.73
CA PHE A 82 0.98 4.79 -7.85
C PHE A 82 0.35 5.11 -6.51
N ALA A 83 -0.58 6.05 -6.52
CA ALA A 83 -1.47 6.31 -5.40
C ALA A 83 -2.90 6.55 -5.86
N MET A 84 -3.82 6.10 -5.05
CA MET A 84 -5.22 6.52 -5.11
C MET A 84 -5.37 7.74 -4.22
N ILE A 85 -5.79 8.86 -4.78
CA ILE A 85 -6.02 10.11 -4.06
C ILE A 85 -7.52 10.35 -4.02
N LYS A 86 -8.08 10.53 -2.84
CA LYS A 86 -9.53 10.67 -2.61
C LYS A 86 -10.19 11.72 -3.48
N ASP A 87 -9.54 12.87 -3.65
CA ASP A 87 -10.08 13.96 -4.46
C ASP A 87 -10.30 13.59 -5.92
N ASN A 88 -9.55 12.62 -6.44
CA ASN A 88 -9.73 12.13 -7.81
C ASN A 88 -11.01 11.28 -7.97
N TYR A 89 -11.59 10.82 -6.87
CA TYR A 89 -12.79 9.97 -6.83
C TYR A 89 -14.04 10.69 -6.33
N THR A 90 -13.87 11.88 -5.74
CA THR A 90 -14.96 12.71 -5.24
C THR A 90 -15.42 13.75 -6.27
N THR A 91 -15.33 13.44 -7.56
CA THR A 91 -15.65 14.38 -8.60
C THR A 91 -17.08 14.86 -8.54
N GLY A 92 -17.19 16.09 -8.21
CA GLY A 92 -18.15 17.11 -8.51
C GLY A 92 -19.58 16.70 -8.85
N SER A 93 -20.42 17.06 -8.10
CA SER A 93 -21.87 17.15 -8.11
C SER A 93 -22.50 16.16 -7.15
N ASP A 94 -22.64 16.63 -5.93
CA ASP A 94 -23.56 16.04 -4.92
C ASP A 94 -25.02 15.95 -5.41
N THR A 95 -25.26 16.29 -6.68
CA THR A 95 -26.59 16.38 -7.28
C THR A 95 -26.95 15.26 -8.26
N ILE A 96 -26.00 14.41 -8.63
CA ILE A 96 -26.33 13.27 -9.51
C ILE A 96 -26.89 12.14 -8.66
N THR A 97 -28.19 12.03 -8.65
CA THR A 97 -28.90 10.86 -8.14
C THR A 97 -29.12 9.89 -9.29
N HIS A 98 -28.74 8.63 -9.12
CA HIS A 98 -29.10 7.57 -10.04
C HIS A 98 -30.23 6.75 -9.44
N ASN A 99 -31.38 6.70 -10.13
CA ASN A 99 -32.58 5.93 -9.71
C ASN A 99 -33.08 6.24 -8.28
N GLY A 100 -33.00 7.48 -7.82
CA GLY A 100 -33.51 7.86 -6.49
C GLY A 100 -32.59 7.43 -5.33
N VAL A 101 -31.47 6.82 -5.59
CA VAL A 101 -30.42 6.60 -4.60
C VAL A 101 -29.55 7.85 -4.55
N GLY A 102 -29.26 8.33 -3.34
CA GLY A 102 -28.54 9.60 -3.09
C GLY A 102 -27.25 9.76 -3.91
N PRO A 103 -26.56 10.88 -3.76
CA PRO A 103 -25.45 11.24 -4.62
C PRO A 103 -24.44 10.10 -4.72
N LEU A 104 -24.18 9.64 -5.93
CA LEU A 104 -23.11 8.68 -6.23
C LEU A 104 -21.79 9.41 -6.04
N ARG A 105 -21.27 9.35 -4.83
CA ARG A 105 -19.89 9.71 -4.62
C ARG A 105 -19.01 8.62 -5.19
N GLY A 106 -18.10 8.98 -6.08
CA GLY A 106 -17.03 8.08 -6.46
C GLY A 106 -16.30 7.63 -5.20
N GLN A 107 -16.14 6.32 -5.06
CA GLN A 107 -15.46 5.75 -3.91
C GLN A 107 -14.06 5.29 -4.34
N MET A 108 -13.08 5.57 -3.50
CA MET A 108 -11.74 5.05 -3.68
C MET A 108 -11.74 3.56 -3.28
N VAL A 109 -11.71 2.68 -4.26
CA VAL A 109 -11.75 1.22 -4.06
C VAL A 109 -10.40 0.62 -4.46
N PRO A 110 -9.49 0.40 -3.51
CA PRO A 110 -8.18 -0.15 -3.80
C PRO A 110 -8.25 -1.64 -4.15
N ARG A 111 -7.33 -2.08 -4.99
CA ARG A 111 -7.03 -3.50 -5.14
C ARG A 111 -6.08 -3.91 -4.02
N VAL A 112 -6.44 -4.92 -3.27
CA VAL A 112 -5.64 -5.41 -2.15
C VAL A 112 -5.35 -6.90 -2.29
N PHE A 113 -4.14 -7.28 -1.91
CA PHE A 113 -3.64 -8.64 -2.00
C PHE A 113 -3.32 -9.20 -0.62
N LYS A 114 -3.72 -10.43 -0.39
CA LYS A 114 -3.25 -11.19 0.74
C LYS A 114 -1.77 -11.56 0.53
N ILE A 115 -0.96 -11.34 1.54
CA ILE A 115 0.45 -11.74 1.55
C ILE A 115 0.58 -13.02 2.38
N ASN A 116 1.15 -14.07 1.83
CA ASN A 116 1.39 -15.32 2.53
C ASN A 116 2.82 -15.39 3.07
N VAL A 117 3.04 -16.22 4.07
CA VAL A 117 4.41 -16.50 4.56
C VAL A 117 5.26 -17.04 3.42
N GLY A 118 6.43 -16.47 3.23
CA GLY A 118 7.33 -16.76 2.12
C GLY A 118 7.15 -15.85 0.90
N ASP A 119 6.07 -15.09 0.80
CA ASP A 119 5.93 -14.08 -0.24
C ASP A 119 6.98 -12.98 -0.03
N HIS A 120 7.54 -12.50 -1.13
CA HIS A 120 8.53 -11.43 -1.11
C HIS A 120 8.38 -10.47 -2.28
N TRP A 121 8.67 -9.21 -2.01
CA TRP A 121 8.59 -8.11 -2.97
C TRP A 121 9.59 -7.01 -2.62
N THR A 122 9.84 -6.12 -3.56
CA THR A 122 10.69 -4.94 -3.36
C THR A 122 9.79 -3.71 -3.25
N THR A 123 10.04 -2.86 -2.27
CA THR A 123 9.25 -1.65 -2.06
C THR A 123 10.07 -0.51 -1.45
N ASN A 124 9.67 0.71 -1.75
CA ASN A 124 10.08 1.94 -1.06
C ASN A 124 8.99 2.48 -0.13
N CYS A 125 7.89 1.75 0.05
CA CYS A 125 6.75 2.15 0.87
C CYS A 125 7.02 1.87 2.36
N LEU A 126 8.02 2.54 2.89
CA LEU A 126 8.48 2.45 4.27
C LEU A 126 8.03 3.70 5.01
N GLY A 127 7.45 3.52 6.18
CA GLY A 127 7.29 4.54 7.19
C GLY A 127 8.28 4.25 8.30
N VAL A 128 9.01 5.24 8.75
CA VAL A 128 9.65 5.14 10.06
C VAL A 128 8.71 5.81 11.03
N ALA A 129 8.44 5.14 12.14
CA ALA A 129 7.59 5.70 13.18
C ALA A 129 8.06 7.09 13.50
N ASN A 130 7.36 8.08 13.01
CA ASN A 130 7.54 9.43 13.47
C ASN A 130 6.26 9.92 14.12
N THR A 131 6.44 10.90 14.93
CA THR A 131 5.40 11.53 15.71
C THR A 131 4.35 12.29 14.89
N SER A 132 4.49 12.38 13.56
CA SER A 132 3.61 13.19 12.70
C SER A 132 2.73 12.39 11.73
N GLY A 133 2.78 11.06 11.77
CA GLY A 133 1.85 10.21 10.98
C GLY A 133 2.03 10.30 9.46
N LYS A 134 3.08 10.94 8.97
CA LYS A 134 3.44 10.91 7.56
C LYS A 134 4.47 9.82 7.33
N ALA A 135 4.34 9.10 6.23
CA ALA A 135 5.39 8.22 5.76
C ALA A 135 6.70 8.99 5.74
N VAL A 136 7.57 8.68 6.66
CA VAL A 136 8.84 9.35 6.71
C VAL A 136 9.80 8.60 5.84
N VAL A 137 9.99 9.20 4.78
CA VAL A 137 10.96 8.77 3.84
C VAL A 137 12.31 9.43 4.07
N ASP A 138 12.42 10.25 5.06
CA ASP A 138 13.64 10.99 5.41
C ASP A 138 13.94 10.81 6.90
N SER A 139 14.18 9.56 7.29
CA SER A 139 14.38 9.19 8.69
C SER A 139 15.82 9.24 9.14
N GLY A 140 16.75 9.56 8.26
CA GLY A 140 18.17 9.37 8.53
C GLY A 140 18.60 7.90 8.61
N ILE A 141 17.69 6.95 8.36
CA ILE A 141 18.03 5.53 8.25
C ILE A 141 18.37 5.25 6.80
N GLU A 142 19.60 4.81 6.56
CA GLU A 142 19.99 4.35 5.25
C GLU A 142 19.44 2.94 4.99
N ALA A 143 19.18 2.62 3.73
CA ALA A 143 18.57 1.34 3.37
C ALA A 143 19.45 0.16 3.82
N GLU A 144 20.77 0.35 3.79
CA GLU A 144 21.77 -0.62 4.22
C GLU A 144 21.62 -1.01 5.69
N ASP A 145 21.19 -0.09 6.54
CA ASP A 145 20.96 -0.31 7.97
C ASP A 145 19.75 -1.20 8.24
N LEU A 146 18.88 -1.36 7.25
CA LEU A 146 17.67 -2.19 7.36
C LEU A 146 17.93 -3.67 7.04
N LEU A 147 19.06 -4.03 6.45
CA LEU A 147 19.33 -5.41 6.06
C LEU A 147 19.25 -6.36 7.27
N GLY A 148 18.44 -7.40 7.16
CA GLY A 148 18.20 -8.37 8.22
C GLY A 148 17.27 -7.90 9.36
N LYS A 149 16.81 -6.66 9.31
CA LYS A 149 15.87 -6.14 10.31
C LYS A 149 14.46 -6.65 10.06
N SER A 150 13.69 -6.73 11.15
CA SER A 150 12.26 -6.99 11.09
C SER A 150 11.47 -5.70 10.89
N LEU A 151 10.44 -5.80 10.08
CA LEU A 151 9.46 -4.75 9.84
C LEU A 151 8.07 -5.24 10.21
N LYS A 152 7.27 -4.34 10.70
CA LYS A 152 5.83 -4.52 10.95
C LYS A 152 5.02 -3.48 10.19
N VAL A 153 3.73 -3.67 10.12
CA VAL A 153 2.82 -2.66 9.58
C VAL A 153 2.47 -1.66 10.68
N GLY A 154 2.78 -0.40 10.44
CA GLY A 154 2.46 0.69 11.34
C GLY A 154 1.00 1.13 11.28
N ALA A 155 0.64 2.06 12.16
CA ALA A 155 -0.74 2.54 12.34
C ALA A 155 -1.35 3.20 11.09
N THR A 156 -0.54 3.59 10.14
CA THR A 156 -0.96 4.22 8.87
C THR A 156 -0.75 3.30 7.66
N GLY A 157 -0.52 2.02 7.90
CA GLY A 157 -0.34 1.03 6.84
C GLY A 157 1.04 0.99 6.19
N TYR A 158 1.97 1.84 6.59
CA TYR A 158 3.36 1.79 6.13
C TYR A 158 4.17 0.76 6.90
N LEU A 159 5.23 0.25 6.28
CA LEU A 159 6.16 -0.65 6.95
C LEU A 159 7.12 0.15 7.84
N GLU A 160 7.20 -0.24 9.10
CA GLU A 160 8.02 0.37 10.14
C GLU A 160 8.97 -0.65 10.76
N LEU A 161 10.09 -0.18 11.31
CA LEU A 161 10.97 -1.03 12.11
C LEU A 161 10.23 -1.59 13.33
N GLY A 162 10.34 -2.88 13.53
CA GLY A 162 9.75 -3.56 14.68
C GLY A 162 9.31 -4.97 14.35
N THR A 163 8.83 -5.65 15.36
CA THR A 163 8.29 -7.02 15.31
C THR A 163 6.78 -6.98 15.54
N ASP A 164 6.10 -7.97 15.03
CA ASP A 164 4.69 -8.21 15.27
C ASP A 164 4.46 -9.71 15.40
N ASP A 165 3.50 -10.12 16.23
CA ASP A 165 3.27 -11.54 16.49
C ASP A 165 2.49 -12.22 15.36
N ASP A 166 1.65 -11.47 14.65
CA ASP A 166 0.73 -12.00 13.66
C ASP A 166 1.18 -11.72 12.21
N PHE A 167 1.91 -10.63 11.99
CA PHE A 167 2.32 -10.20 10.65
C PHE A 167 3.69 -9.53 10.68
N GLU A 168 4.72 -10.27 10.42
CA GLU A 168 6.10 -9.79 10.44
C GLU A 168 6.79 -10.03 9.11
N LEU A 169 7.57 -9.04 8.71
CA LEU A 169 8.40 -9.04 7.51
C LEU A 169 9.87 -8.96 7.90
N GLN A 170 10.72 -9.58 7.10
CA GLN A 170 12.17 -9.45 7.23
C GLN A 170 12.74 -8.78 5.98
N VAL A 171 13.65 -7.84 6.17
CA VAL A 171 14.41 -7.25 5.07
C VAL A 171 15.51 -8.24 4.65
N VAL A 172 15.37 -8.79 3.46
CA VAL A 172 16.28 -9.83 2.92
C VAL A 172 17.31 -9.26 1.95
N LYS A 173 17.07 -8.07 1.40
CA LYS A 173 18.01 -7.41 0.50
C LYS A 173 17.72 -5.91 0.44
N VAL A 174 18.78 -5.12 0.30
CA VAL A 174 18.69 -3.72 -0.13
C VAL A 174 18.68 -3.68 -1.65
N TYR A 175 17.93 -2.81 -2.20
CA TYR A 175 17.71 -2.73 -3.64
C TYR A 175 17.70 -1.28 -4.13
N THR A 176 18.07 -1.09 -5.39
CA THR A 176 17.89 0.18 -6.10
C THR A 176 16.83 -0.01 -7.17
N LEU A 177 15.78 0.77 -7.10
CA LEU A 177 14.71 0.77 -8.12
C LEU A 177 15.22 1.32 -9.45
N ALA A 178 14.48 1.09 -10.52
CA ALA A 178 14.86 1.51 -11.86
C ALA A 178 15.03 3.03 -12.00
N ASP A 179 14.36 3.81 -11.16
CA ASP A 179 14.48 5.28 -11.08
C ASP A 179 15.61 5.76 -10.16
N GLY A 180 16.45 4.86 -9.66
CA GLY A 180 17.60 5.15 -8.79
C GLY A 180 17.25 5.33 -7.32
N GLN A 181 16.00 5.18 -6.91
CA GLN A 181 15.63 5.26 -5.50
C GLN A 181 16.05 3.99 -4.75
N ALA A 182 16.44 4.18 -3.49
CA ALA A 182 16.68 3.05 -2.61
C ALA A 182 15.36 2.39 -2.20
N ALA A 183 15.35 1.07 -2.15
CA ALA A 183 14.25 0.25 -1.70
C ALA A 183 14.76 -0.96 -0.93
N VAL A 184 13.86 -1.67 -0.29
CA VAL A 184 14.17 -2.91 0.39
C VAL A 184 13.35 -4.05 -0.21
N LYS A 185 13.97 -5.21 -0.32
CA LYS A 185 13.27 -6.45 -0.58
C LYS A 185 12.90 -7.06 0.76
N VAL A 186 11.63 -7.28 0.93
CA VAL A 186 11.06 -7.85 2.17
C VAL A 186 10.45 -9.21 1.89
N MET A 187 10.44 -10.06 2.92
CA MET A 187 9.78 -11.36 2.89
C MET A 187 8.89 -11.50 4.13
N ARG A 188 7.67 -11.96 3.96
CA ARG A 188 6.79 -12.28 5.10
C ARG A 188 7.30 -13.54 5.80
N ILE A 189 7.51 -13.45 7.12
CA ILE A 189 8.00 -14.54 7.98
C ILE A 189 6.98 -15.03 9.00
N LYS A 190 5.94 -14.21 9.27
CA LYS A 190 4.77 -14.59 10.11
C LYS A 190 3.47 -14.14 9.50
#